data_c95a7766fa4cf8c084ced8a7af488139
#
_entry.id   c95a7766fa4cf8c084ced8a7af488139
#
_cell.length_a   1.000
_cell.length_b   1.000
_cell.length_c   1.000
_cell.angle_alpha   90.00
_cell.angle_beta   90.00
_cell.angle_gamma   90.00
#
_symmetry.space_group_name_H-M   'P 1'
#
loop_
_entity.id
_entity.type
_entity.pdbx_description
1 polymer ?
#
loop_
_entity_poly.entity_id
_entity_poly.type
_entity_poly.pdbx_seq_one_letter_code
_entity_poly.pdbx_strand_id
1 'polypeptide(L)'
;MAKDYAQLNDKDLLEHYRVSGDNKFIGTLLARYSLMVLGVCMKYLKNTADAQDAAQLVFEKAYLEADKYEIPYFKSWIYTVARNLCLMRLRNHRHQIEPIEELQELPDLEIITADELKLKEFLKQEENASLHEALTQLNQEQSTCIKLFYFEKKSYQEIQQTTGYTFQQVKSHIQNGKRMLRNILGKKSESHERD
;
A
#
# COMPACT_ATOMS: atom_id res chain seq x y z
N MET A 1 7.27 -14.79 35.43
CA MET A 1 8.18 -14.81 34.26
C MET A 1 7.59 -13.87 33.21
N ALA A 2 8.18 -12.73 32.95
CA ALA A 2 7.78 -11.86 31.89
C ALA A 2 8.12 -12.57 30.55
N LYS A 3 7.12 -13.02 29.81
CA LYS A 3 7.33 -13.54 28.46
C LYS A 3 7.93 -12.41 27.63
N ASP A 4 9.08 -12.66 27.04
CA ASP A 4 9.77 -11.68 26.17
C ASP A 4 9.03 -11.58 24.84
N TYR A 5 7.96 -10.78 24.83
CA TYR A 5 7.12 -10.53 23.65
C TYR A 5 7.90 -9.84 22.51
N ALA A 6 9.06 -9.25 22.84
CA ALA A 6 9.89 -8.56 21.86
C ALA A 6 10.50 -9.51 20.82
N GLN A 7 10.64 -10.81 21.16
CA GLN A 7 11.21 -11.83 20.27
C GLN A 7 10.18 -12.45 19.31
N LEU A 8 8.88 -12.24 19.53
CA LEU A 8 7.84 -12.74 18.63
C LEU A 8 7.89 -11.98 17.29
N ASN A 9 7.62 -12.68 16.19
CA ASN A 9 7.49 -12.02 14.88
C ASN A 9 6.16 -11.25 14.80
N ASP A 10 6.02 -10.40 13.77
CA ASP A 10 4.85 -9.52 13.61
C ASP A 10 3.54 -10.29 13.49
N LYS A 11 3.56 -11.43 12.80
CA LYS A 11 2.38 -12.27 12.60
C LYS A 11 1.92 -12.87 13.93
N ASP A 12 2.83 -13.41 14.70
CA ASP A 12 2.52 -14.01 16.01
C ASP A 12 1.99 -12.96 16.99
N LEU A 13 2.58 -11.74 17.00
CA LEU A 13 2.08 -10.64 17.82
C LEU A 13 0.64 -10.26 17.47
N LEU A 14 0.32 -10.15 16.17
CA LEU A 14 -1.04 -9.86 15.71
C LEU A 14 -2.02 -10.98 16.05
N GLU A 15 -1.63 -12.23 15.88
CA GLU A 15 -2.47 -13.39 16.17
C GLU A 15 -2.75 -13.48 17.69
N HIS A 16 -1.72 -13.32 18.54
CA HIS A 16 -1.92 -13.27 19.98
C HIS A 16 -2.82 -12.10 20.41
N TYR A 17 -2.66 -10.94 19.81
CA TYR A 17 -3.53 -9.80 20.07
C TYR A 17 -4.98 -10.10 19.72
N ARG A 18 -5.26 -10.68 18.55
CA ARG A 18 -6.61 -11.03 18.09
C ARG A 18 -7.30 -12.07 18.99
N VAL A 19 -6.53 -13.05 19.45
CA VAL A 19 -7.07 -14.14 20.29
C VAL A 19 -7.28 -13.69 21.73
N SER A 20 -6.36 -12.92 22.31
CA SER A 20 -6.38 -12.57 23.73
C SER A 20 -6.97 -11.20 24.04
N GLY A 21 -6.98 -10.27 23.08
CA GLY A 21 -7.28 -8.85 23.31
C GLY A 21 -6.24 -8.13 24.17
N ASP A 22 -5.10 -8.77 24.51
CA ASP A 22 -4.08 -8.16 25.38
C ASP A 22 -3.27 -7.11 24.60
N ASN A 23 -3.44 -5.86 25.00
CA ASN A 23 -2.79 -4.69 24.41
C ASN A 23 -1.26 -4.73 24.44
N LYS A 24 -0.64 -5.62 25.24
CA LYS A 24 0.82 -5.78 25.25
C LYS A 24 1.35 -6.26 23.90
N PHE A 25 0.63 -7.11 23.19
CA PHE A 25 1.05 -7.62 21.90
C PHE A 25 1.05 -6.54 20.83
N ILE A 26 -0.07 -5.82 20.70
CA ILE A 26 -0.16 -4.71 19.73
C ILE A 26 0.77 -3.55 20.13
N GLY A 27 0.90 -3.24 21.42
CA GLY A 27 1.84 -2.24 21.92
C GLY A 27 3.30 -2.57 21.57
N THR A 28 3.72 -3.82 21.73
CA THR A 28 5.05 -4.28 21.31
C THR A 28 5.27 -4.12 19.81
N LEU A 29 4.27 -4.47 19.02
CA LEU A 29 4.32 -4.36 17.56
C LEU A 29 4.41 -2.90 17.10
N LEU A 30 3.59 -2.01 17.67
CA LEU A 30 3.62 -0.58 17.36
C LEU A 30 4.94 0.08 17.79
N ALA A 31 5.48 -0.28 18.97
CA ALA A 31 6.77 0.20 19.46
C ALA A 31 7.91 -0.16 18.49
N ARG A 32 7.90 -1.37 17.91
CA ARG A 32 8.89 -1.82 16.93
C ARG A 32 9.00 -0.92 15.71
N TYR A 33 7.88 -0.33 15.29
CA TYR A 33 7.81 0.52 14.09
C TYR A 33 7.72 2.01 14.39
N SER A 34 7.82 2.43 15.64
CA SER A 34 7.62 3.82 16.06
C SER A 34 8.59 4.80 15.38
N LEU A 35 9.88 4.48 15.33
CA LEU A 35 10.87 5.31 14.67
C LEU A 35 10.67 5.37 13.15
N MET A 36 10.28 4.26 12.53
CA MET A 36 9.98 4.23 11.10
C MET A 36 8.77 5.11 10.76
N VAL A 37 7.69 4.99 11.52
CA VAL A 37 6.46 5.80 11.32
C VAL A 37 6.77 7.28 11.50
N LEU A 38 7.47 7.65 12.57
CA LEU A 38 7.89 9.03 12.80
C LEU A 38 8.78 9.55 11.67
N GLY A 39 9.74 8.74 11.21
CA GLY A 39 10.63 9.09 10.09
C GLY A 39 9.86 9.33 8.79
N VAL A 40 8.85 8.51 8.50
CA VAL A 40 7.94 8.73 7.36
C VAL A 40 7.19 10.05 7.52
N CYS A 41 6.58 10.32 8.68
CA CYS A 41 5.85 11.54 8.93
C CYS A 41 6.76 12.80 8.80
N MET A 42 7.97 12.76 9.36
CA MET A 42 8.96 13.82 9.24
C MET A 42 9.35 14.10 7.78
N LYS A 43 9.57 13.03 6.99
CA LYS A 43 9.93 13.16 5.57
C LYS A 43 8.87 13.91 4.76
N TYR A 44 7.58 13.65 5.02
CA TYR A 44 6.47 14.24 4.27
C TYR A 44 6.06 15.61 4.81
N LEU A 45 5.93 15.78 6.12
CA LEU A 45 5.37 16.99 6.74
C LEU A 45 6.43 18.06 7.03
N LYS A 46 7.70 17.67 7.15
CA LYS A 46 8.85 18.57 7.37
C LYS A 46 8.75 19.44 8.64
N ASN A 47 7.77 19.22 9.50
CA ASN A 47 7.53 19.87 10.76
C ASN A 47 7.43 18.82 11.85
N THR A 48 8.16 19.00 12.95
CA THR A 48 8.26 18.00 14.02
C THR A 48 6.94 17.83 14.76
N ALA A 49 6.22 18.92 15.07
CA ALA A 49 4.94 18.85 15.76
C ALA A 49 3.89 18.13 14.90
N ASP A 50 3.75 18.54 13.63
CA ASP A 50 2.81 17.91 12.69
C ASP A 50 3.16 16.43 12.46
N ALA A 51 4.45 16.09 12.43
CA ALA A 51 4.91 14.70 12.24
C ALA A 51 4.59 13.84 13.48
N GLN A 52 4.75 14.37 14.68
CA GLN A 52 4.40 13.68 15.93
C GLN A 52 2.89 13.43 16.02
N ASP A 53 2.09 14.45 15.73
CA ASP A 53 0.62 14.34 15.69
C ASP A 53 0.15 13.34 14.62
N ALA A 54 0.78 13.35 13.45
CA ALA A 54 0.48 12.39 12.40
C ALA A 54 0.85 10.96 12.83
N ALA A 55 2.01 10.77 13.45
CA ALA A 55 2.44 9.46 13.94
C ALA A 55 1.48 8.91 15.01
N GLN A 56 0.98 9.76 15.92
CA GLN A 56 -0.01 9.37 16.90
C GLN A 56 -1.31 8.87 16.24
N LEU A 57 -1.82 9.58 15.23
CA LEU A 57 -3.01 9.15 14.48
C LEU A 57 -2.78 7.85 13.70
N VAL A 58 -1.56 7.61 13.21
CA VAL A 58 -1.19 6.32 12.57
C VAL A 58 -1.30 5.17 13.58
N PHE A 59 -0.79 5.37 14.80
CA PHE A 59 -0.85 4.34 15.83
C PHE A 59 -2.27 4.11 16.33
N GLU A 60 -3.06 5.16 16.50
CA GLU A 60 -4.48 5.04 16.84
C GLU A 60 -5.23 4.23 15.77
N LYS A 61 -5.04 4.57 14.50
CA LYS A 61 -5.64 3.82 13.39
C LYS A 61 -5.16 2.37 13.36
N ALA A 62 -3.85 2.12 13.55
CA ALA A 62 -3.30 0.78 13.57
C ALA A 62 -3.88 -0.05 14.72
N TYR A 63 -4.06 0.53 15.89
CA TYR A 63 -4.70 -0.10 17.04
C TYR A 63 -6.15 -0.49 16.75
N LEU A 64 -6.94 0.42 16.12
CA LEU A 64 -8.35 0.21 15.82
C LEU A 64 -8.61 -0.77 14.67
N GLU A 65 -7.62 -1.01 13.82
CA GLU A 65 -7.77 -1.86 12.63
C GLU A 65 -7.04 -3.20 12.72
N ALA A 66 -6.13 -3.37 13.67
CA ALA A 66 -5.28 -4.57 13.78
C ALA A 66 -6.05 -5.87 14.03
N ASP A 67 -7.22 -5.80 14.66
CA ASP A 67 -8.10 -6.94 14.92
C ASP A 67 -9.15 -7.18 13.81
N LYS A 68 -9.43 -6.17 12.98
CA LYS A 68 -10.52 -6.21 11.98
C LYS A 68 -10.11 -6.88 10.66
N TYR A 69 -8.82 -6.78 10.32
CA TYR A 69 -8.32 -7.24 9.02
C TYR A 69 -7.12 -8.15 9.20
N GLU A 70 -7.01 -9.16 8.35
CA GLU A 70 -5.78 -9.92 8.23
C GLU A 70 -4.69 -9.04 7.61
N ILE A 71 -3.60 -8.81 8.35
CA ILE A 71 -2.48 -7.95 7.94
C ILE A 71 -1.22 -8.83 7.81
N PRO A 72 -0.99 -9.47 6.66
CA PRO A 72 0.11 -10.42 6.51
C PRO A 72 1.49 -9.77 6.58
N TYR A 73 1.59 -8.49 6.22
CA TYR A 73 2.85 -7.71 6.20
C TYR A 73 2.68 -6.39 6.95
N PHE A 74 2.68 -6.46 8.27
CA PHE A 74 2.39 -5.31 9.13
C PHE A 74 3.32 -4.11 8.87
N LYS A 75 4.62 -4.33 8.66
CA LYS A 75 5.59 -3.28 8.32
C LYS A 75 5.18 -2.47 7.09
N SER A 76 4.81 -3.14 6.02
CA SER A 76 4.41 -2.48 4.76
C SER A 76 3.07 -1.79 4.89
N TRP A 77 2.15 -2.39 5.63
CA TRP A 77 0.83 -1.85 5.89
C TRP A 77 0.92 -0.55 6.71
N ILE A 78 1.61 -0.54 7.86
CA ILE A 78 1.72 0.64 8.72
C ILE A 78 2.52 1.78 8.03
N TYR A 79 3.54 1.44 7.22
CA TYR A 79 4.22 2.42 6.37
C TYR A 79 3.24 3.12 5.43
N THR A 80 2.35 2.34 4.80
CA THR A 80 1.34 2.86 3.88
C THR A 80 0.32 3.73 4.60
N VAL A 81 -0.14 3.32 5.78
CA VAL A 81 -1.03 4.12 6.63
C VAL A 81 -0.39 5.47 6.96
N ALA A 82 0.88 5.47 7.39
CA ALA A 82 1.62 6.69 7.73
C ALA A 82 1.76 7.63 6.53
N ARG A 83 2.22 7.10 5.39
CA ARG A 83 2.35 7.87 4.15
C ARG A 83 1.02 8.47 3.72
N ASN A 84 -0.04 7.68 3.74
CA ASN A 84 -1.37 8.09 3.30
C ASN A 84 -1.93 9.22 4.16
N LEU A 85 -1.78 9.11 5.46
CA LEU A 85 -2.21 10.14 6.40
C LEU A 85 -1.45 11.45 6.19
N CYS A 86 -0.15 11.40 5.97
CA CYS A 86 0.66 12.58 5.67
C CYS A 86 0.22 13.25 4.37
N LEU A 87 0.00 12.48 3.30
CA LEU A 87 -0.45 13.03 2.03
C LEU A 87 -1.85 13.65 2.12
N MET A 88 -2.75 13.06 2.89
CA MET A 88 -4.07 13.64 3.17
C MET A 88 -3.96 14.97 3.90
N ARG A 89 -3.08 15.07 4.93
CA ARG A 89 -2.84 16.33 5.65
C ARG A 89 -2.26 17.41 4.73
N LEU A 90 -1.29 17.07 3.89
CA LEU A 90 -0.72 18.02 2.91
C LEU A 90 -1.76 18.53 1.93
N ARG A 91 -2.67 17.65 1.48
CA ARG A 91 -3.79 18.03 0.61
C ARG A 91 -4.73 19.02 1.31
N ASN A 92 -5.15 18.70 2.53
CA ASN A 92 -6.05 19.54 3.30
C ASN A 92 -5.43 20.92 3.60
N HIS A 93 -4.12 20.97 3.88
CA HIS A 93 -3.42 22.24 4.14
C HIS A 93 -3.34 23.11 2.88
N ARG A 94 -3.13 22.51 1.70
CA ARG A 94 -3.14 23.26 0.42
C ARG A 94 -4.53 23.81 0.10
N HIS A 95 -5.60 23.05 0.36
CA HIS A 95 -6.98 23.52 0.17
C HIS A 95 -7.37 24.75 1.03
N GLN A 96 -6.66 25.00 2.14
CA GLN A 96 -6.89 26.16 2.97
C GLN A 96 -6.14 27.42 2.49
N ILE A 97 -5.15 27.29 1.61
CA ILE A 97 -4.24 28.36 1.21
C ILE A 97 -4.44 28.83 -0.24
N GLU A 98 -4.96 28.00 -1.15
CA GLU A 98 -5.17 28.36 -2.57
C GLU A 98 -6.53 27.92 -3.10
N PRO A 99 -7.23 28.78 -3.93
CA PRO A 99 -8.43 28.35 -4.65
C PRO A 99 -8.07 27.33 -5.71
N ILE A 100 -8.92 26.34 -5.79
CA ILE A 100 -8.85 25.11 -6.57
C ILE A 100 -8.76 25.40 -8.08
N GLU A 101 -7.58 25.39 -8.69
CA GLU A 101 -7.49 25.22 -10.14
C GLU A 101 -6.42 24.23 -10.64
N GLU A 102 -5.50 23.74 -9.79
CA GLU A 102 -4.53 22.70 -10.16
C GLU A 102 -4.30 21.66 -9.06
N LEU A 103 -5.34 20.99 -8.62
CA LEU A 103 -5.17 19.74 -7.88
C LEU A 103 -4.88 18.64 -8.90
N GLN A 104 -3.60 18.48 -9.21
CA GLN A 104 -3.11 17.20 -9.67
C GLN A 104 -3.51 16.17 -8.61
N GLU A 105 -4.55 15.39 -8.90
CA GLU A 105 -5.01 14.31 -8.04
C GLU A 105 -3.81 13.41 -7.75
N LEU A 106 -3.32 13.49 -6.52
CA LEU A 106 -2.38 12.49 -6.03
C LEU A 106 -3.08 11.14 -6.22
N PRO A 107 -2.40 10.11 -6.75
CA PRO A 107 -3.01 8.82 -6.99
C PRO A 107 -3.69 8.35 -5.70
N ASP A 108 -4.91 7.84 -5.83
CA ASP A 108 -5.64 7.27 -4.70
C ASP A 108 -4.71 6.36 -3.92
N LEU A 109 -4.71 6.60 -2.63
CA LEU A 109 -3.84 5.93 -1.69
C LEU A 109 -4.26 4.46 -1.63
N GLU A 110 -3.73 3.67 -2.55
CA GLU A 110 -3.93 2.23 -2.52
C GLU A 110 -3.32 1.70 -1.23
N ILE A 111 -4.15 1.10 -0.40
CA ILE A 111 -3.69 0.27 0.71
C ILE A 111 -2.84 -0.82 0.06
N ILE A 112 -1.53 -0.83 0.33
CA ILE A 112 -0.66 -1.91 -0.15
C ILE A 112 -1.05 -3.15 0.65
N THR A 113 -1.94 -3.94 0.07
CA THR A 113 -2.33 -5.25 0.60
C THR A 113 -1.22 -6.27 0.34
N ALA A 114 -1.27 -7.41 1.02
CA ALA A 114 -0.38 -8.54 0.72
C ALA A 114 -0.42 -8.93 -0.75
N ASP A 115 -1.60 -8.92 -1.34
CA ASP A 115 -1.79 -9.23 -2.76
C ASP A 115 -1.15 -8.20 -3.68
N GLU A 116 -1.04 -6.96 -3.23
CA GLU A 116 -0.35 -5.91 -3.98
C GLU A 116 1.16 -6.03 -3.92
N LEU A 117 1.71 -6.52 -2.79
CA LEU A 117 3.12 -6.86 -2.68
C LEU A 117 3.45 -8.07 -3.56
N LYS A 118 2.63 -9.13 -3.51
CA LYS A 118 2.76 -10.30 -4.41
C LYS A 118 2.69 -9.88 -5.87
N LEU A 119 1.75 -9.00 -6.22
CA LEU A 119 1.63 -8.48 -7.58
C LEU A 119 2.86 -7.67 -7.99
N LYS A 120 3.39 -6.80 -7.11
CA LYS A 120 4.63 -6.06 -7.39
C LYS A 120 5.84 -6.98 -7.58
N GLU A 121 5.92 -8.02 -6.79
CA GLU A 121 7.00 -9.02 -6.87
C GLU A 121 6.89 -9.84 -8.16
N PHE A 122 5.68 -10.25 -8.53
CA PHE A 122 5.40 -10.91 -9.80
C PHE A 122 5.71 -10.02 -11.01
N LEU A 123 5.34 -8.74 -10.97
CA LEU A 123 5.62 -7.78 -12.04
C LEU A 123 7.10 -7.40 -12.16
N LYS A 124 7.93 -7.68 -11.15
CA LYS A 124 9.39 -7.49 -11.23
C LYS A 124 10.11 -8.60 -11.99
N GLN A 125 9.48 -9.75 -12.16
CA GLN A 125 10.04 -10.89 -12.86
C GLN A 125 9.77 -10.78 -14.37
N GLU A 126 10.44 -9.83 -15.04
CA GLU A 126 10.21 -9.48 -16.46
C GLU A 126 10.36 -10.66 -17.44
N GLU A 127 11.18 -11.68 -17.10
CA GLU A 127 11.43 -12.87 -17.92
C GLU A 127 10.45 -14.02 -17.66
N ASN A 128 9.43 -13.83 -16.83
CA ASN A 128 8.52 -14.92 -16.46
C ASN A 128 7.44 -15.11 -17.53
N ALA A 129 7.43 -16.28 -18.19
CA ALA A 129 6.41 -16.68 -19.16
C ALA A 129 4.97 -16.54 -18.61
N SER A 130 4.79 -16.80 -17.31
CA SER A 130 3.50 -16.61 -16.61
C SER A 130 3.05 -15.15 -16.57
N LEU A 131 3.98 -14.21 -16.50
CA LEU A 131 3.68 -12.79 -16.55
C LEU A 131 3.21 -12.36 -17.94
N HIS A 132 3.90 -12.87 -18.96
CA HIS A 132 3.52 -12.58 -20.35
C HIS A 132 2.12 -13.10 -20.65
N GLU A 133 1.82 -14.33 -20.27
CA GLU A 133 0.48 -14.92 -20.37
C GLU A 133 -0.58 -14.14 -19.60
N ALA A 134 -0.28 -13.68 -18.37
CA ALA A 134 -1.20 -12.88 -17.57
C ALA A 134 -1.48 -11.52 -18.23
N LEU A 135 -0.49 -10.87 -18.81
CA LEU A 135 -0.64 -9.59 -19.51
C LEU A 135 -1.47 -9.72 -20.79
N THR A 136 -1.46 -10.89 -21.48
CA THR A 136 -2.31 -11.12 -22.65
C THR A 136 -3.80 -11.29 -22.31
N GLN A 137 -4.13 -11.57 -21.05
CA GLN A 137 -5.52 -11.64 -20.57
C GLN A 137 -6.12 -10.28 -20.24
N LEU A 138 -5.30 -9.23 -20.17
CA LEU A 138 -5.78 -7.85 -20.03
C LEU A 138 -6.26 -7.32 -21.37
N ASN A 139 -7.23 -6.37 -21.33
CA ASN A 139 -7.52 -5.62 -22.54
C ASN A 139 -6.33 -4.70 -22.91
N GLN A 140 -6.33 -4.18 -24.13
CA GLN A 140 -5.20 -3.44 -24.67
C GLN A 140 -4.87 -2.20 -23.84
N GLU A 141 -5.89 -1.45 -23.40
CA GLU A 141 -5.72 -0.24 -22.61
C GLU A 141 -5.12 -0.52 -21.23
N GLN A 142 -5.61 -1.57 -20.56
CA GLN A 142 -5.10 -2.00 -19.26
C GLN A 142 -3.66 -2.49 -19.39
N SER A 143 -3.37 -3.35 -20.39
CA SER A 143 -2.03 -3.89 -20.65
C SER A 143 -1.04 -2.76 -20.93
N THR A 144 -1.42 -1.79 -21.78
CA THR A 144 -0.59 -0.63 -22.09
C THR A 144 -0.30 0.20 -20.85
N CYS A 145 -1.32 0.56 -20.06
CA CYS A 145 -1.13 1.35 -18.85
C CYS A 145 -0.30 0.60 -17.79
N ILE A 146 -0.50 -0.70 -17.62
CA ILE A 146 0.31 -1.52 -16.71
C ILE A 146 1.77 -1.57 -17.15
N LYS A 147 2.04 -1.75 -18.45
CA LYS A 147 3.41 -1.78 -18.98
C LYS A 147 4.11 -0.44 -18.75
N LEU A 148 3.51 0.66 -19.14
CA LEU A 148 4.08 1.99 -18.96
C LEU A 148 4.35 2.31 -17.49
N PHE A 149 3.44 1.94 -16.58
CA PHE A 149 3.57 2.25 -15.16
C PHE A 149 4.60 1.36 -14.43
N TYR A 150 4.54 0.03 -14.63
CA TYR A 150 5.36 -0.91 -13.86
C TYR A 150 6.73 -1.19 -14.48
N PHE A 151 6.84 -1.29 -15.81
CA PHE A 151 8.09 -1.62 -16.48
C PHE A 151 8.84 -0.36 -16.92
N GLU A 152 8.17 0.60 -17.52
CA GLU A 152 8.80 1.84 -17.98
C GLU A 152 8.86 2.93 -16.88
N LYS A 153 8.29 2.67 -15.69
CA LYS A 153 8.29 3.57 -14.52
C LYS A 153 7.71 4.95 -14.78
N LYS A 154 6.82 5.09 -15.76
CA LYS A 154 6.18 6.35 -16.10
C LYS A 154 5.16 6.76 -15.04
N SER A 155 5.09 8.05 -14.76
CA SER A 155 4.03 8.66 -13.96
C SER A 155 2.68 8.63 -14.71
N TYR A 156 1.58 8.83 -14.01
CA TYR A 156 0.25 8.93 -14.64
C TYR A 156 0.19 10.04 -15.69
N GLN A 157 0.86 11.16 -15.46
CA GLN A 157 0.93 12.27 -16.42
C GLN A 157 1.69 11.91 -17.70
N GLU A 158 2.83 11.24 -17.58
CA GLU A 158 3.60 10.75 -18.74
C GLU A 158 2.82 9.69 -19.51
N ILE A 159 2.03 8.85 -18.81
CA ILE A 159 1.13 7.89 -19.46
C ILE A 159 0.01 8.60 -20.22
N GLN A 160 -0.60 9.65 -19.65
CA GLN A 160 -1.57 10.50 -20.36
C GLN A 160 -0.98 11.07 -21.66
N GLN A 161 0.22 11.65 -21.57
CA GLN A 161 0.92 12.22 -22.72
C GLN A 161 1.24 11.18 -23.80
N THR A 162 1.60 9.96 -23.36
CA THR A 162 1.96 8.86 -24.28
C THR A 162 0.75 8.23 -24.94
N THR A 163 -0.38 8.10 -24.21
CA THR A 163 -1.56 7.34 -24.67
C THR A 163 -2.70 8.21 -25.14
N GLY A 164 -2.72 9.48 -24.79
CA GLY A 164 -3.85 10.39 -25.03
C GLY A 164 -5.06 10.15 -24.10
N TYR A 165 -4.95 9.24 -23.12
CA TYR A 165 -6.02 9.00 -22.16
C TYR A 165 -6.11 10.15 -21.14
N THR A 166 -7.30 10.37 -20.60
CA THR A 166 -7.47 11.27 -19.46
C THR A 166 -6.87 10.66 -18.19
N PHE A 167 -6.55 11.49 -17.18
CA PHE A 167 -6.04 11.02 -15.89
C PHE A 167 -6.94 9.94 -15.26
N GLN A 168 -8.26 10.14 -15.30
CA GLN A 168 -9.24 9.19 -14.78
C GLN A 168 -9.22 7.86 -15.54
N GLN A 169 -9.04 7.90 -16.85
CA GLN A 169 -8.91 6.69 -17.67
C GLN A 169 -7.63 5.93 -17.34
N VAL A 170 -6.48 6.62 -17.28
CA VAL A 170 -5.19 6.00 -16.88
C VAL A 170 -5.32 5.34 -15.52
N LYS A 171 -5.86 6.05 -14.52
CA LYS A 171 -6.11 5.53 -13.17
C LYS A 171 -6.99 4.28 -13.21
N SER A 172 -8.12 4.35 -13.90
CA SER A 172 -9.07 3.24 -14.04
C SER A 172 -8.43 2.02 -14.72
N HIS A 173 -7.68 2.22 -15.80
CA HIS A 173 -7.02 1.14 -16.53
C HIS A 173 -5.95 0.44 -15.66
N ILE A 174 -5.14 1.21 -14.91
CA ILE A 174 -4.16 0.65 -13.99
C ILE A 174 -4.86 -0.13 -12.87
N GLN A 175 -5.88 0.42 -12.22
CA GLN A 175 -6.60 -0.24 -11.12
C GLN A 175 -7.30 -1.52 -11.58
N ASN A 176 -8.01 -1.47 -12.71
CA ASN A 176 -8.69 -2.65 -13.27
C ASN A 176 -7.68 -3.71 -13.74
N GLY A 177 -6.59 -3.31 -14.38
CA GLY A 177 -5.51 -4.21 -14.77
C GLY A 177 -4.88 -4.93 -13.57
N LYS A 178 -4.59 -4.19 -12.49
CA LYS A 178 -4.08 -4.76 -11.22
C LYS A 178 -5.06 -5.77 -10.61
N ARG A 179 -6.35 -5.44 -10.58
CA ARG A 179 -7.38 -6.35 -10.08
C ARG A 179 -7.45 -7.65 -10.88
N MET A 180 -7.37 -7.53 -12.21
CA MET A 180 -7.38 -8.70 -13.10
C MET A 180 -6.15 -9.58 -12.89
N LEU A 181 -4.96 -8.99 -12.83
CA LEU A 181 -3.70 -9.71 -12.56
C LEU A 181 -3.72 -10.42 -11.21
N ARG A 182 -4.25 -9.79 -10.15
CA ARG A 182 -4.42 -10.44 -8.83
C ARG A 182 -5.31 -11.67 -8.91
N ASN A 183 -6.42 -11.58 -9.64
CA ASN A 183 -7.35 -12.72 -9.81
C ASN A 183 -6.68 -13.89 -10.57
N ILE A 184 -5.84 -13.59 -11.56
CA ILE A 184 -5.09 -14.60 -12.32
C ILE A 184 -4.06 -15.29 -11.41
N LEU A 185 -3.33 -14.53 -10.61
CA LEU A 185 -2.32 -15.04 -9.66
C LEU A 185 -2.97 -15.87 -8.54
N GLY A 186 -4.10 -15.42 -8.00
CA GLY A 186 -4.85 -16.17 -6.97
C GLY A 186 -5.29 -17.53 -7.46
N LYS A 187 -5.80 -17.65 -8.68
CA LYS A 187 -6.20 -18.94 -9.28
C LYS A 187 -5.01 -19.87 -9.54
N LYS A 188 -3.83 -19.34 -9.88
CA LYS A 188 -2.62 -20.17 -10.10
C LYS A 188 -2.04 -20.72 -8.79
N SER A 189 -2.14 -19.98 -7.66
CA SER A 189 -1.68 -20.50 -6.38
C SER A 189 -2.57 -21.63 -5.84
N GLU A 190 -3.89 -21.59 -6.06
CA GLU A 190 -4.80 -22.65 -5.66
C GLU A 190 -4.66 -23.94 -6.50
N SER A 191 -4.17 -23.84 -7.73
CA SER A 191 -3.93 -25.02 -8.59
C SER A 191 -2.62 -25.74 -8.28
N HIS A 192 -1.63 -25.07 -7.68
CA HIS A 192 -0.34 -25.66 -7.27
C HIS A 192 -0.37 -26.34 -5.89
N GLU A 193 -1.39 -26.07 -5.07
CA GLU A 193 -1.57 -26.75 -3.77
C GLU A 193 -2.40 -28.05 -3.88
N ARG A 194 -2.86 -28.42 -5.07
CA ARG A 194 -3.70 -29.63 -5.29
C ARG A 194 -3.02 -30.75 -6.07
N ASP A 195 -1.77 -30.56 -6.49
CA ASP A 195 -0.89 -31.57 -7.07
C ASP A 195 0.21 -31.97 -6.07
#